data_c831dff63cf13c5293da71a907eadef5
#
_entry.id   c831dff63cf13c5293da71a907eadef5
#
_cell.length_a   1.000
_cell.length_b   1.000
_cell.length_c   1.000
_cell.angle_alpha   90.00
_cell.angle_beta   90.00
_cell.angle_gamma   90.00
#
_symmetry.space_group_name_H-M   'P 1'
#
loop_
_entity.id
_entity.type
_entity.pdbx_description
1 polymer ?
#
loop_
_entity_poly.entity_id
_entity_poly.type
_entity_poly.pdbx_seq_one_letter_code
_entity_poly.pdbx_strand_id
1 'polypeptide(L)'
;MVTTVADDMFTGDAISDPYSYYGKLRDEDPVHWNELYELWVVTGHDDLVWMTRHHELFSSEFWKRDQRSPYPAIDESDMGLYQFMREFFMDWFIQHDRPVHTDQRKVVHKWFNPNSMELWRPMVRSVIKDCLDEADASGHMDVMRDFATPLPLFVIAQMMGMPHYDRKFIRSMAEKLLFIGRGETDRMQPLTEAIKEFIEYLTPLVEEKAAKPVDENDLLSVLASGEKTGALTRDEVVADAILLLLAGHETTINLICNGTLAFTQHPEQWKILKEGRLEEPDAITRATEECLRYDPPVKSIQRVASVDAELGGKLIREGDRIRWFISSANRDPKKHDNPDTFDISRWPNTHVAFGSGIHHCLGATLARLEGQEAFKALAERYDNIKVETNEFEYQPSITFRSLKTLPVSLT
;
A
#
# COMPACT_ATOMS: atom_id res chain seq x y z
N MET A 1 21.29 -26.15 3.81
CA MET A 1 22.41 -25.31 3.33
C MET A 1 22.33 -24.01 4.09
N VAL A 2 23.46 -23.45 4.54
CA VAL A 2 23.47 -22.11 5.16
C VAL A 2 23.36 -21.13 4.00
N THR A 3 22.36 -20.22 4.02
CA THR A 3 22.21 -19.20 2.99
C THR A 3 23.41 -18.24 3.02
N THR A 4 23.77 -17.71 1.85
CA THR A 4 24.79 -16.66 1.72
C THR A 4 24.20 -15.25 1.81
N VAL A 5 22.86 -15.14 1.91
CA VAL A 5 22.13 -13.89 2.01
C VAL A 5 22.17 -13.37 3.46
N ALA A 6 22.50 -12.08 3.61
CA ALA A 6 22.52 -11.45 4.93
C ALA A 6 21.10 -11.34 5.51
N ASP A 7 20.96 -11.60 6.80
CA ASP A 7 19.67 -11.56 7.49
C ASP A 7 19.14 -10.12 7.72
N ASP A 8 20.00 -9.12 7.66
CA ASP A 8 19.58 -7.73 7.88
C ASP A 8 18.85 -7.16 6.66
N MET A 9 17.51 -7.13 6.75
CA MET A 9 16.61 -6.61 5.74
C MET A 9 16.54 -5.07 5.70
N PHE A 10 17.18 -4.38 6.65
CA PHE A 10 17.23 -2.92 6.75
C PHE A 10 18.58 -2.33 6.34
N THR A 11 19.49 -3.13 5.76
CA THR A 11 20.72 -2.60 5.18
C THR A 11 20.40 -1.63 4.03
N GLY A 12 21.31 -0.67 3.79
CA GLY A 12 21.18 0.28 2.68
C GLY A 12 20.96 -0.43 1.33
N ASP A 13 21.67 -1.54 1.09
CA ASP A 13 21.54 -2.32 -0.14
C ASP A 13 20.18 -3.02 -0.24
N ALA A 14 19.69 -3.63 0.82
CA ALA A 14 18.37 -4.28 0.84
C ALA A 14 17.20 -3.29 0.69
N ILE A 15 17.39 -2.02 1.06
CA ILE A 15 16.40 -0.95 0.89
C ILE A 15 16.49 -0.34 -0.51
N SER A 16 17.68 -0.02 -1.01
CA SER A 16 17.88 0.63 -2.30
C SER A 16 17.65 -0.32 -3.48
N ASP A 17 18.19 -1.54 -3.42
CA ASP A 17 17.99 -2.62 -4.41
C ASP A 17 17.45 -3.90 -3.75
N PRO A 18 16.17 -3.91 -3.34
CA PRO A 18 15.59 -5.08 -2.70
C PRO A 18 15.48 -6.28 -3.65
N TYR A 19 15.47 -6.07 -4.96
CA TYR A 19 15.25 -7.13 -5.95
C TYR A 19 16.45 -8.06 -6.09
N SER A 20 17.67 -7.54 -6.03
CA SER A 20 18.89 -8.36 -5.94
C SER A 20 18.91 -9.21 -4.68
N TYR A 21 18.49 -8.62 -3.55
CA TYR A 21 18.36 -9.34 -2.27
C TYR A 21 17.30 -10.45 -2.36
N TYR A 22 16.08 -10.14 -2.84
CA TYR A 22 14.99 -11.10 -2.96
C TYR A 22 15.30 -12.21 -3.97
N GLY A 23 15.97 -11.89 -5.08
CA GLY A 23 16.37 -12.88 -6.09
C GLY A 23 17.26 -13.94 -5.49
N LYS A 24 18.32 -13.55 -4.79
CA LYS A 24 19.23 -14.48 -4.12
C LYS A 24 18.49 -15.36 -3.10
N LEU A 25 17.66 -14.74 -2.27
CA LEU A 25 16.94 -15.47 -1.23
C LEU A 25 15.94 -16.47 -1.86
N ARG A 26 15.23 -16.07 -2.91
CA ARG A 26 14.30 -16.95 -3.63
C ARG A 26 14.99 -18.15 -4.29
N ASP A 27 16.20 -17.96 -4.79
CA ASP A 27 16.97 -19.01 -5.45
C ASP A 27 17.61 -19.98 -4.44
N GLU A 28 18.09 -19.48 -3.30
CA GLU A 28 18.81 -20.27 -2.29
C GLU A 28 17.85 -20.90 -1.27
N ASP A 29 16.90 -20.13 -0.75
CA ASP A 29 16.01 -20.54 0.36
C ASP A 29 14.68 -19.76 0.34
N PRO A 30 13.74 -20.10 -0.52
CA PRO A 30 12.52 -19.30 -0.75
C PRO A 30 11.57 -19.18 0.45
N VAL A 31 11.68 -20.11 1.41
CA VAL A 31 11.00 -20.04 2.72
C VAL A 31 12.10 -20.04 3.77
N HIS A 32 12.61 -18.87 4.10
CA HIS A 32 13.80 -18.63 4.88
C HIS A 32 13.48 -18.25 6.33
N TRP A 33 14.15 -18.91 7.29
CA TRP A 33 14.14 -18.45 8.68
C TRP A 33 15.19 -17.37 8.87
N ASN A 34 14.74 -16.17 9.19
CA ASN A 34 15.60 -15.03 9.47
C ASN A 34 15.92 -14.99 10.97
N GLU A 35 17.16 -15.33 11.32
CA GLU A 35 17.61 -15.42 12.70
C GLU A 35 17.65 -14.06 13.41
N LEU A 36 17.93 -12.98 12.67
CA LEU A 36 18.06 -11.64 13.24
C LEU A 36 16.72 -11.09 13.74
N TYR A 37 15.64 -11.37 13.00
CA TYR A 37 14.30 -10.84 13.29
C TYR A 37 13.33 -11.90 13.80
N GLU A 38 13.79 -13.13 13.96
CA GLU A 38 12.98 -14.26 14.43
C GLU A 38 11.65 -14.39 13.67
N LEU A 39 11.75 -14.44 12.34
CA LEU A 39 10.60 -14.58 11.47
C LEU A 39 10.90 -15.39 10.20
N TRP A 40 9.87 -15.98 9.65
CA TRP A 40 9.93 -16.61 8.34
C TRP A 40 9.77 -15.55 7.23
N VAL A 41 10.65 -15.60 6.25
CA VAL A 41 10.63 -14.81 5.02
C VAL A 41 10.17 -15.69 3.87
N VAL A 42 9.09 -15.31 3.18
CA VAL A 42 8.55 -16.06 2.04
C VAL A 42 8.66 -15.21 0.78
N THR A 43 9.39 -15.70 -0.22
CA THR A 43 9.75 -14.96 -1.43
C THR A 43 9.13 -15.51 -2.71
N GLY A 44 8.67 -16.77 -2.73
CA GLY A 44 8.07 -17.43 -3.88
C GLY A 44 6.63 -16.99 -4.14
N HIS A 45 6.25 -16.88 -5.42
CA HIS A 45 4.89 -16.52 -5.83
C HIS A 45 3.84 -17.55 -5.38
N ASP A 46 4.09 -18.84 -5.63
CA ASP A 46 3.10 -19.89 -5.36
C ASP A 46 2.92 -20.11 -3.86
N ASP A 47 3.98 -20.02 -3.07
CA ASP A 47 3.91 -20.07 -1.61
C ASP A 47 3.09 -18.91 -1.05
N LEU A 48 3.29 -17.69 -1.57
CA LEU A 48 2.49 -16.52 -1.18
C LEU A 48 1.01 -16.74 -1.50
N VAL A 49 0.68 -17.16 -2.70
CA VAL A 49 -0.71 -17.41 -3.11
C VAL A 49 -1.33 -18.54 -2.28
N TRP A 50 -0.57 -19.59 -1.99
CA TRP A 50 -1.02 -20.67 -1.14
C TRP A 50 -1.35 -20.17 0.27
N MET A 51 -0.45 -19.43 0.91
CA MET A 51 -0.67 -18.86 2.24
C MET A 51 -1.92 -17.98 2.31
N THR A 52 -2.15 -17.13 1.30
CA THR A 52 -3.33 -16.23 1.29
C THR A 52 -4.64 -16.97 1.16
N ARG A 53 -4.63 -18.17 0.62
CA ARG A 53 -5.81 -19.05 0.51
C ARG A 53 -6.06 -19.88 1.76
N HIS A 54 -5.01 -20.11 2.56
CA HIS A 54 -5.07 -20.87 3.82
C HIS A 54 -4.98 -19.91 5.02
N HIS A 55 -5.84 -18.89 5.00
CA HIS A 55 -5.90 -17.86 6.05
C HIS A 55 -6.18 -18.42 7.45
N GLU A 56 -6.77 -19.63 7.53
CA GLU A 56 -6.98 -20.35 8.79
C GLU A 56 -5.68 -20.83 9.44
N LEU A 57 -4.62 -21.02 8.64
CA LEU A 57 -3.27 -21.38 9.10
C LEU A 57 -2.43 -20.15 9.42
N PHE A 58 -2.68 -19.03 8.71
CA PHE A 58 -1.85 -17.82 8.75
C PHE A 58 -2.71 -16.58 9.05
N SER A 59 -2.81 -16.28 10.33
CA SER A 59 -3.69 -15.25 10.88
C SER A 59 -3.23 -13.83 10.54
N SER A 60 -4.20 -12.95 10.30
CA SER A 60 -4.01 -11.51 10.22
C SER A 60 -3.91 -10.82 11.58
N GLU A 61 -4.32 -11.49 12.66
CA GLU A 61 -4.36 -10.97 14.02
C GLU A 61 -2.97 -10.92 14.68
N PHE A 62 -1.92 -10.55 13.93
CA PHE A 62 -0.56 -10.61 14.47
C PHE A 62 -0.36 -9.66 15.66
N TRP A 63 -0.99 -8.49 15.68
CA TRP A 63 -0.94 -7.58 16.84
C TRP A 63 -1.51 -8.21 18.12
N LYS A 64 -2.50 -9.08 17.98
CA LYS A 64 -3.15 -9.78 19.10
C LYS A 64 -2.37 -11.02 19.50
N ARG A 65 -1.87 -11.79 18.54
CA ARG A 65 -1.25 -13.12 18.76
C ARG A 65 0.23 -13.04 19.06
N ASP A 66 0.95 -12.07 18.47
CA ASP A 66 2.39 -11.92 18.71
C ASP A 66 2.64 -11.05 19.94
N GLN A 67 3.17 -11.68 20.98
CA GLN A 67 3.50 -11.03 22.27
C GLN A 67 4.99 -10.68 22.39
N ARG A 68 5.82 -11.01 21.38
CA ARG A 68 7.25 -10.72 21.39
C ARG A 68 7.49 -9.21 21.22
N SER A 69 8.69 -8.80 21.59
CA SER A 69 9.14 -7.42 21.35
C SER A 69 9.03 -7.05 19.87
N PRO A 70 8.68 -5.80 19.56
CA PRO A 70 8.69 -5.32 18.19
C PRO A 70 10.10 -5.37 17.60
N TYR A 71 10.17 -5.36 16.26
CA TYR A 71 11.43 -5.17 15.56
C TYR A 71 11.26 -4.07 14.48
N PRO A 72 12.26 -3.22 14.30
CA PRO A 72 13.43 -3.10 15.19
C PRO A 72 13.01 -2.87 16.64
N ALA A 73 13.89 -3.22 17.57
CA ALA A 73 13.64 -3.01 19.00
C ALA A 73 13.35 -1.53 19.27
N ILE A 74 12.44 -1.27 20.21
CA ILE A 74 12.11 0.08 20.68
C ILE A 74 12.61 0.27 22.11
N ASP A 75 12.83 1.52 22.48
CA ASP A 75 13.27 1.84 23.84
C ASP A 75 12.19 1.54 24.87
N GLU A 76 12.60 1.16 26.08
CA GLU A 76 11.68 0.86 27.18
C GLU A 76 10.77 2.04 27.52
N SER A 77 11.25 3.28 27.34
CA SER A 77 10.48 4.50 27.53
C SER A 77 9.29 4.63 26.55
N ASP A 78 9.37 4.01 25.39
CA ASP A 78 8.37 4.08 24.32
C ASP A 78 7.36 2.91 24.36
N MET A 79 7.54 1.96 25.27
CA MET A 79 6.63 0.80 25.38
C MET A 79 5.17 1.19 25.60
N GLY A 80 4.91 2.29 26.33
CA GLY A 80 3.54 2.79 26.51
C GLY A 80 2.92 3.32 25.22
N LEU A 81 3.71 3.98 24.37
CA LEU A 81 3.28 4.46 23.06
C LEU A 81 3.04 3.28 22.11
N TYR A 82 3.93 2.30 22.14
CA TYR A 82 3.79 1.07 21.36
C TYR A 82 2.50 0.31 21.74
N GLN A 83 2.21 0.19 23.03
CA GLN A 83 0.99 -0.47 23.50
C GLN A 83 -0.27 0.26 23.01
N PHE A 84 -0.32 1.59 23.10
CA PHE A 84 -1.41 2.38 22.54
C PHE A 84 -1.61 2.13 21.05
N MET A 85 -0.51 2.17 20.26
CA MET A 85 -0.59 1.92 18.82
C MET A 85 -1.05 0.50 18.50
N ARG A 86 -0.55 -0.48 19.26
CA ARG A 86 -0.94 -1.88 19.12
C ARG A 86 -2.45 -2.05 19.33
N GLU A 87 -2.99 -1.47 20.41
CA GLU A 87 -4.42 -1.49 20.71
C GLU A 87 -5.22 -0.83 19.58
N PHE A 88 -4.81 0.33 19.11
CA PHE A 88 -5.44 1.04 18.01
C PHE A 88 -5.44 0.23 16.70
N PHE A 89 -4.32 -0.40 16.35
CA PHE A 89 -4.25 -1.21 15.14
C PHE A 89 -5.05 -2.50 15.21
N MET A 90 -5.28 -3.05 16.42
CA MET A 90 -6.14 -4.22 16.58
C MET A 90 -7.61 -3.95 16.21
N ASP A 91 -8.05 -2.69 16.23
CA ASP A 91 -9.41 -2.31 15.84
C ASP A 91 -9.61 -2.23 14.31
N TRP A 92 -8.55 -2.32 13.52
CA TRP A 92 -8.64 -2.31 12.07
C TRP A 92 -9.23 -3.61 11.52
N PHE A 93 -10.26 -3.54 10.65
CA PHE A 93 -10.88 -4.75 10.09
C PHE A 93 -9.89 -5.67 9.37
N ILE A 94 -8.80 -5.13 8.80
CA ILE A 94 -7.76 -5.93 8.14
C ILE A 94 -6.90 -6.76 9.10
N GLN A 95 -7.00 -6.50 10.41
CA GLN A 95 -6.30 -7.22 11.47
C GLN A 95 -7.16 -8.34 12.09
N HIS A 96 -8.34 -8.56 11.56
CA HIS A 96 -9.22 -9.63 12.02
C HIS A 96 -9.22 -10.83 11.07
N ASP A 97 -9.44 -12.01 11.64
CA ASP A 97 -9.74 -13.23 10.91
C ASP A 97 -11.27 -13.39 10.77
N ARG A 98 -11.70 -14.41 10.00
CA ARG A 98 -13.12 -14.78 9.94
C ARG A 98 -13.61 -15.29 11.30
N PRO A 99 -14.88 -15.05 11.69
CA PRO A 99 -15.94 -14.38 10.91
C PRO A 99 -15.88 -12.85 10.98
N VAL A 100 -15.23 -12.25 12.00
CA VAL A 100 -15.23 -10.81 12.30
C VAL A 100 -14.82 -9.98 11.08
N HIS A 101 -13.67 -10.30 10.47
CA HIS A 101 -13.22 -9.64 9.22
C HIS A 101 -14.32 -9.63 8.15
N THR A 102 -15.03 -10.74 7.97
CA THR A 102 -16.05 -10.83 6.92
C THR A 102 -17.23 -9.90 7.18
N ASP A 103 -17.68 -9.79 8.43
CA ASP A 103 -18.82 -8.97 8.79
C ASP A 103 -18.49 -7.48 8.75
N GLN A 104 -17.34 -7.09 9.24
CA GLN A 104 -16.85 -5.70 9.17
C GLN A 104 -16.59 -5.25 7.73
N ARG A 105 -15.88 -6.07 6.93
CA ARG A 105 -15.59 -5.75 5.53
C ARG A 105 -16.86 -5.60 4.68
N LYS A 106 -17.94 -6.35 4.96
CA LYS A 106 -19.21 -6.23 4.24
C LYS A 106 -19.81 -4.84 4.31
N VAL A 107 -19.56 -4.09 5.38
CA VAL A 107 -20.09 -2.73 5.54
C VAL A 107 -19.67 -1.85 4.37
N VAL A 108 -18.39 -1.91 3.97
CA VAL A 108 -17.82 -1.03 2.93
C VAL A 108 -17.59 -1.71 1.59
N HIS A 109 -17.55 -3.05 1.52
CA HIS A 109 -17.16 -3.78 0.32
C HIS A 109 -17.97 -3.41 -0.94
N LYS A 110 -19.28 -3.24 -0.79
CA LYS A 110 -20.15 -2.89 -1.94
C LYS A 110 -19.85 -1.52 -2.52
N TRP A 111 -19.28 -0.64 -1.73
CA TRP A 111 -18.95 0.71 -2.14
C TRP A 111 -17.77 0.76 -3.12
N PHE A 112 -16.78 -0.15 -2.96
CA PHE A 112 -15.58 -0.24 -3.79
C PHE A 112 -15.74 -1.12 -5.05
N ASN A 113 -16.95 -1.23 -5.61
CA ASN A 113 -17.15 -1.95 -6.87
C ASN A 113 -16.77 -1.07 -8.10
N PRO A 114 -16.48 -1.69 -9.27
CA PRO A 114 -16.06 -0.94 -10.45
C PRO A 114 -17.04 0.17 -10.89
N ASN A 115 -18.34 -0.11 -10.86
CA ASN A 115 -19.35 0.88 -11.29
C ASN A 115 -19.39 2.09 -10.36
N SER A 116 -19.29 1.88 -9.04
CA SER A 116 -19.21 2.98 -8.07
C SER A 116 -17.94 3.79 -8.25
N MET A 117 -16.80 3.14 -8.52
CA MET A 117 -15.54 3.84 -8.72
C MET A 117 -15.52 4.69 -9.98
N GLU A 118 -16.18 4.26 -11.06
CA GLU A 118 -16.30 5.08 -12.28
C GLU A 118 -16.99 6.43 -12.05
N LEU A 119 -17.88 6.54 -11.09
CA LEU A 119 -18.52 7.81 -10.74
C LEU A 119 -17.52 8.84 -10.19
N TRP A 120 -16.39 8.40 -9.66
CA TRP A 120 -15.34 9.25 -9.11
C TRP A 120 -14.31 9.70 -10.16
N ARG A 121 -14.29 9.07 -11.34
CA ARG A 121 -13.33 9.39 -12.42
C ARG A 121 -13.30 10.89 -12.79
N PRO A 122 -14.41 11.61 -12.94
CA PRO A 122 -14.37 13.04 -13.25
C PRO A 122 -13.67 13.87 -12.17
N MET A 123 -13.87 13.50 -10.89
CA MET A 123 -13.24 14.19 -9.77
C MET A 123 -11.73 13.89 -9.74
N VAL A 124 -11.32 12.63 -9.93
CA VAL A 124 -9.90 12.24 -10.04
C VAL A 124 -9.20 13.06 -11.13
N ARG A 125 -9.82 13.17 -12.32
CA ARG A 125 -9.30 14.00 -13.42
C ARG A 125 -9.17 15.48 -13.06
N SER A 126 -10.15 16.03 -12.32
CA SER A 126 -10.08 17.42 -11.87
C SER A 126 -8.90 17.66 -10.93
N VAL A 127 -8.68 16.76 -9.97
CA VAL A 127 -7.54 16.87 -9.05
C VAL A 127 -6.21 16.75 -9.80
N ILE A 128 -6.09 15.79 -10.71
CA ILE A 128 -4.91 15.62 -11.57
C ILE A 128 -4.63 16.90 -12.36
N LYS A 129 -5.66 17.46 -13.00
CA LYS A 129 -5.51 18.69 -13.76
C LYS A 129 -4.98 19.84 -12.91
N ASP A 130 -5.54 20.03 -11.71
CA ASP A 130 -5.12 21.10 -10.80
C ASP A 130 -3.64 20.94 -10.40
N CYS A 131 -3.20 19.72 -10.08
CA CYS A 131 -1.80 19.44 -9.73
C CYS A 131 -0.84 19.70 -10.91
N LEU A 132 -1.21 19.27 -12.14
CA LEU A 132 -0.36 19.43 -13.31
C LEU A 132 -0.33 20.88 -13.83
N ASP A 133 -1.41 21.64 -13.65
CA ASP A 133 -1.43 23.07 -14.01
C ASP A 133 -0.46 23.89 -13.14
N GLU A 134 -0.28 23.50 -11.86
CA GLU A 134 0.73 24.13 -10.99
C GLU A 134 2.15 23.78 -11.45
N ALA A 135 2.39 22.52 -11.86
CA ALA A 135 3.70 22.06 -12.34
C ALA A 135 4.12 22.72 -13.66
N ASP A 136 3.21 22.94 -14.60
CA ASP A 136 3.49 23.55 -15.91
C ASP A 136 4.09 24.95 -15.81
N ALA A 137 3.72 25.70 -14.80
CA ALA A 137 4.20 27.07 -14.62
C ALA A 137 5.72 27.13 -14.39
N SER A 138 6.33 26.04 -13.92
CA SER A 138 7.78 25.96 -13.61
C SER A 138 8.58 25.15 -14.62
N GLY A 139 7.96 24.25 -15.39
CA GLY A 139 8.64 23.27 -16.24
C GLY A 139 9.34 22.14 -15.45
N HIS A 140 9.21 22.14 -14.13
CA HIS A 140 9.80 21.19 -13.20
C HIS A 140 8.77 20.75 -12.17
N MET A 141 8.87 19.51 -11.71
CA MET A 141 7.97 18.95 -10.70
C MET A 141 8.75 17.98 -9.82
N ASP A 142 8.55 18.02 -8.53
CA ASP A 142 8.78 16.86 -7.69
C ASP A 142 7.52 16.00 -7.71
N VAL A 143 7.56 14.89 -8.46
CA VAL A 143 6.39 14.00 -8.64
C VAL A 143 5.81 13.56 -7.29
N MET A 144 6.66 13.28 -6.29
CA MET A 144 6.23 12.88 -4.96
C MET A 144 5.40 13.98 -4.29
N ARG A 145 5.97 15.18 -4.19
CA ARG A 145 5.39 16.30 -3.44
C ARG A 145 4.23 16.96 -4.16
N ASP A 146 4.39 17.21 -5.47
CA ASP A 146 3.52 18.13 -6.19
C ASP A 146 2.38 17.42 -6.89
N PHE A 147 2.50 16.11 -7.15
CA PHE A 147 1.52 15.33 -7.90
C PHE A 147 1.02 14.09 -7.15
N ALA A 148 1.92 13.18 -6.77
CA ALA A 148 1.53 11.89 -6.22
C ALA A 148 0.95 11.99 -4.79
N THR A 149 1.44 12.93 -3.96
CA THR A 149 0.92 13.13 -2.60
C THR A 149 -0.47 13.79 -2.59
N PRO A 150 -0.74 14.91 -3.28
CA PRO A 150 -2.05 15.56 -3.22
C PRO A 150 -3.17 14.75 -3.87
N LEU A 151 -2.89 13.99 -4.92
CA LEU A 151 -3.93 13.30 -5.68
C LEU A 151 -4.74 12.32 -4.84
N PRO A 152 -4.21 11.21 -4.32
CA PRO A 152 -5.02 10.24 -3.59
C PRO A 152 -5.56 10.79 -2.27
N LEU A 153 -4.85 11.73 -1.65
CA LEU A 153 -5.30 12.36 -0.42
C LEU A 153 -6.61 13.14 -0.63
N PHE A 154 -6.67 13.96 -1.68
CA PHE A 154 -7.88 14.73 -1.97
C PHE A 154 -9.02 13.85 -2.45
N VAL A 155 -8.70 12.77 -3.18
CA VAL A 155 -9.70 11.80 -3.62
C VAL A 155 -10.34 11.12 -2.41
N ILE A 156 -9.56 10.48 -1.55
CA ILE A 156 -10.13 9.74 -0.42
C ILE A 156 -10.83 10.65 0.60
N ALA A 157 -10.29 11.84 0.87
CA ALA A 157 -10.92 12.80 1.77
C ALA A 157 -12.30 13.25 1.24
N GLN A 158 -12.42 13.48 -0.06
CA GLN A 158 -13.70 13.83 -0.69
C GLN A 158 -14.68 12.66 -0.70
N MET A 159 -14.20 11.44 -0.96
CA MET A 159 -15.00 10.22 -0.87
C MET A 159 -15.56 9.99 0.53
N MET A 160 -14.84 10.40 1.57
CA MET A 160 -15.27 10.36 2.97
C MET A 160 -16.16 11.55 3.37
N GLY A 161 -16.53 12.42 2.43
CA GLY A 161 -17.38 13.58 2.70
C GLY A 161 -16.73 14.59 3.65
N MET A 162 -15.38 14.65 3.68
CA MET A 162 -14.67 15.61 4.52
C MET A 162 -14.78 17.03 3.97
N PRO A 163 -14.93 18.07 4.84
CA PRO A 163 -15.03 19.44 4.41
C PRO A 163 -13.78 19.92 3.65
N HIS A 164 -13.97 20.68 2.56
CA HIS A 164 -12.87 21.20 1.74
C HIS A 164 -11.87 22.08 2.48
N TYR A 165 -12.32 22.80 3.53
CA TYR A 165 -11.44 23.66 4.33
C TYR A 165 -10.46 22.88 5.21
N ASP A 166 -10.70 21.60 5.42
CA ASP A 166 -9.84 20.75 6.25
C ASP A 166 -8.68 20.12 5.48
N ARG A 167 -8.54 20.36 4.16
CA ARG A 167 -7.50 19.78 3.33
C ARG A 167 -6.07 19.98 3.89
N LYS A 168 -5.77 21.15 4.46
CA LYS A 168 -4.46 21.44 5.06
C LYS A 168 -4.23 20.59 6.30
N PHE A 169 -5.27 20.44 7.13
CA PHE A 169 -5.22 19.60 8.31
C PHE A 169 -5.03 18.12 7.91
N ILE A 170 -5.85 17.61 7.00
CA ILE A 170 -5.78 16.23 6.50
C ILE A 170 -4.40 15.94 5.91
N ARG A 171 -3.84 16.88 5.12
CA ARG A 171 -2.48 16.74 4.56
C ARG A 171 -1.42 16.67 5.67
N SER A 172 -1.48 17.57 6.66
CA SER A 172 -0.55 17.57 7.79
C SER A 172 -0.62 16.27 8.60
N MET A 173 -1.83 15.72 8.79
CA MET A 173 -2.03 14.46 9.50
C MET A 173 -1.54 13.27 8.67
N ALA A 174 -1.86 13.23 7.38
CA ALA A 174 -1.38 12.18 6.49
C ALA A 174 0.16 12.14 6.42
N GLU A 175 0.82 13.29 6.36
CA GLU A 175 2.28 13.39 6.42
C GLU A 175 2.86 12.80 7.72
N LYS A 176 2.22 13.01 8.86
CA LYS A 176 2.63 12.42 10.15
C LYS A 176 2.41 10.90 10.16
N LEU A 177 1.34 10.42 9.56
CA LEU A 177 0.97 9.00 9.53
C LEU A 177 1.73 8.19 8.46
N LEU A 178 2.28 8.83 7.43
CA LEU A 178 3.16 8.20 6.42
C LEU A 178 4.38 7.49 7.03
N PHE A 179 4.64 7.70 8.32
CA PHE A 179 5.73 7.08 9.05
C PHE A 179 5.39 5.70 9.64
N ILE A 180 4.14 5.22 9.51
CA ILE A 180 3.77 3.88 9.96
C ILE A 180 4.55 2.83 9.14
N GLY A 181 5.26 1.94 9.84
CA GLY A 181 6.01 0.87 9.21
C GLY A 181 7.40 1.23 8.67
N ARG A 182 7.91 2.41 8.96
CA ARG A 182 9.26 2.85 8.52
C ARG A 182 10.41 2.34 9.39
N GLY A 183 10.13 1.66 10.51
CA GLY A 183 11.15 1.03 11.35
C GLY A 183 12.04 2.00 12.13
N GLU A 184 11.69 3.28 12.20
CA GLU A 184 12.41 4.29 12.97
C GLU A 184 11.80 4.41 14.37
N THR A 185 12.61 4.19 15.40
CA THR A 185 12.18 4.16 16.81
C THR A 185 11.87 5.52 17.38
N ASP A 186 12.47 6.59 16.85
CA ASP A 186 12.30 7.97 17.32
C ASP A 186 10.97 8.62 16.92
N ARG A 187 10.10 7.89 16.23
CA ARG A 187 8.83 8.39 15.67
C ARG A 187 7.58 7.87 16.38
N MET A 188 7.72 7.07 17.42
CA MET A 188 6.58 6.53 18.16
C MET A 188 5.70 7.62 18.74
N GLN A 189 6.29 8.66 19.31
CA GLN A 189 5.54 9.78 19.89
C GLN A 189 4.82 10.60 18.81
N PRO A 190 5.48 11.12 17.74
CA PRO A 190 4.77 11.84 16.67
C PRO A 190 3.65 11.05 16.03
N LEU A 191 3.84 9.74 15.84
CA LEU A 191 2.81 8.86 15.29
C LEU A 191 1.63 8.71 16.24
N THR A 192 1.89 8.48 17.53
CA THR A 192 0.84 8.38 18.55
C THR A 192 0.03 9.67 18.66
N GLU A 193 0.70 10.83 18.62
CA GLU A 193 0.05 12.15 18.63
C GLU A 193 -0.84 12.33 17.39
N ALA A 194 -0.34 11.97 16.20
CA ALA A 194 -1.10 12.04 14.97
C ALA A 194 -2.36 11.15 15.00
N ILE A 195 -2.25 9.91 15.52
CA ILE A 195 -3.41 9.02 15.68
C ILE A 195 -4.45 9.66 16.61
N LYS A 196 -4.02 10.19 17.76
CA LYS A 196 -4.93 10.87 18.72
C LYS A 196 -5.62 12.08 18.09
N GLU A 197 -4.87 12.94 17.39
CA GLU A 197 -5.43 14.10 16.69
C GLU A 197 -6.47 13.66 15.63
N PHE A 198 -6.24 12.55 14.91
CA PHE A 198 -7.21 12.00 13.96
C PHE A 198 -8.46 11.44 14.64
N ILE A 199 -8.30 10.75 15.76
CA ILE A 199 -9.44 10.24 16.55
C ILE A 199 -10.29 11.43 17.00
N GLU A 200 -9.68 12.49 17.57
CA GLU A 200 -10.38 13.70 18.01
C GLU A 200 -11.12 14.40 16.86
N TYR A 201 -10.51 14.45 15.67
CA TYR A 201 -11.11 15.05 14.49
C TYR A 201 -12.26 14.22 13.92
N LEU A 202 -12.10 12.90 13.80
CA LEU A 202 -13.08 12.04 13.13
C LEU A 202 -14.26 11.66 14.03
N THR A 203 -14.07 11.56 15.34
CA THR A 203 -15.15 11.15 16.24
C THR A 203 -16.42 11.99 16.08
N PRO A 204 -16.38 13.33 16.13
CA PRO A 204 -17.59 14.15 15.94
C PRO A 204 -18.19 14.02 14.54
N LEU A 205 -17.38 13.81 13.50
CA LEU A 205 -17.86 13.57 12.14
C LEU A 205 -18.60 12.24 12.04
N VAL A 206 -18.04 11.18 12.63
CA VAL A 206 -18.69 9.86 12.70
C VAL A 206 -20.02 9.95 13.46
N GLU A 207 -20.07 10.65 14.58
CA GLU A 207 -21.29 10.88 15.35
C GLU A 207 -22.37 11.60 14.54
N GLU A 208 -21.97 12.65 13.82
CA GLU A 208 -22.89 13.39 12.94
C GLU A 208 -23.46 12.47 11.84
N LYS A 209 -22.60 11.67 11.18
CA LYS A 209 -23.02 10.73 10.11
C LYS A 209 -23.88 9.60 10.68
N ALA A 210 -23.55 9.04 11.83
CA ALA A 210 -24.33 8.01 12.49
C ALA A 210 -25.73 8.48 12.90
N ALA A 211 -25.91 9.76 13.25
CA ALA A 211 -27.20 10.35 13.60
C ALA A 211 -28.15 10.58 12.41
N LYS A 212 -27.62 10.57 11.18
CA LYS A 212 -28.37 10.83 9.94
C LYS A 212 -28.77 9.54 9.21
N PRO A 213 -29.70 9.58 8.24
CA PRO A 213 -29.85 8.51 7.26
C PRO A 213 -28.55 8.27 6.50
N VAL A 214 -28.33 7.01 6.12
CA VAL A 214 -27.11 6.65 5.37
C VAL A 214 -27.09 7.34 4.03
N ASP A 215 -26.03 8.08 3.75
CA ASP A 215 -25.72 8.60 2.42
C ASP A 215 -24.77 7.60 1.74
N GLU A 216 -25.27 6.91 0.73
CA GLU A 216 -24.50 5.90 0.00
C GLU A 216 -23.39 6.51 -0.90
N ASN A 217 -23.36 7.84 -1.07
CA ASN A 217 -22.27 8.54 -1.78
C ASN A 217 -21.17 9.07 -0.83
N ASP A 218 -21.30 8.81 0.46
CA ASP A 218 -20.38 9.24 1.49
C ASP A 218 -19.83 8.03 2.23
N LEU A 219 -18.56 7.71 2.00
CA LEU A 219 -17.91 6.51 2.55
C LEU A 219 -17.92 6.49 4.08
N LEU A 220 -17.76 7.66 4.74
CA LEU A 220 -17.81 7.75 6.19
C LEU A 220 -19.23 7.49 6.71
N SER A 221 -20.27 7.96 5.99
CA SER A 221 -21.66 7.65 6.30
C SER A 221 -21.97 6.15 6.19
N VAL A 222 -21.46 5.51 5.14
CA VAL A 222 -21.56 4.06 4.93
C VAL A 222 -20.84 3.31 6.06
N LEU A 223 -19.61 3.69 6.39
CA LEU A 223 -18.84 3.07 7.46
C LEU A 223 -19.54 3.22 8.82
N ALA A 224 -20.05 4.42 9.16
CA ALA A 224 -20.80 4.69 10.38
C ALA A 224 -22.11 3.87 10.48
N SER A 225 -22.64 3.39 9.35
CA SER A 225 -23.82 2.51 9.36
C SER A 225 -23.53 1.14 10.00
N GLY A 226 -22.26 0.73 10.04
CA GLY A 226 -21.81 -0.50 10.70
C GLY A 226 -22.15 -0.54 12.19
N GLU A 227 -22.14 0.62 12.86
CA GLU A 227 -22.54 0.73 14.27
C GLU A 227 -24.02 0.40 14.46
N LYS A 228 -24.89 0.88 13.57
CA LYS A 228 -26.33 0.61 13.62
C LYS A 228 -26.69 -0.86 13.43
N THR A 229 -25.86 -1.58 12.67
CA THR A 229 -26.05 -3.01 12.41
C THR A 229 -25.37 -3.89 13.45
N GLY A 230 -24.54 -3.33 14.33
CA GLY A 230 -23.72 -4.06 15.30
C GLY A 230 -22.53 -4.79 14.66
N ALA A 231 -22.20 -4.48 13.39
CA ALA A 231 -21.03 -5.03 12.72
C ALA A 231 -19.72 -4.37 13.17
N LEU A 232 -19.78 -3.12 13.62
CA LEU A 232 -18.66 -2.30 14.10
C LEU A 232 -19.08 -1.60 15.40
N THR A 233 -18.15 -1.45 16.32
CA THR A 233 -18.24 -0.49 17.42
C THR A 233 -17.91 0.93 16.92
N ARG A 234 -18.18 1.97 17.71
CA ARG A 234 -17.81 3.34 17.39
C ARG A 234 -16.30 3.51 17.20
N ASP A 235 -15.51 2.90 18.08
CA ASP A 235 -14.04 2.98 18.03
C ASP A 235 -13.51 2.29 16.78
N GLU A 236 -14.04 1.14 16.40
CA GLU A 236 -13.70 0.46 15.12
C GLU A 236 -14.11 1.28 13.90
N VAL A 237 -15.24 1.99 13.91
CA VAL A 237 -15.61 2.91 12.81
C VAL A 237 -14.58 4.02 12.65
N VAL A 238 -14.12 4.64 13.75
CA VAL A 238 -13.11 5.69 13.71
C VAL A 238 -11.74 5.12 13.27
N ALA A 239 -11.37 3.97 13.81
CA ALA A 239 -10.12 3.29 13.45
C ALA A 239 -10.09 2.90 11.98
N ASP A 240 -11.18 2.34 11.46
CA ASP A 240 -11.31 1.96 10.04
C ASP A 240 -11.41 3.18 9.11
N ALA A 241 -11.96 4.30 9.56
CA ALA A 241 -11.91 5.56 8.80
C ALA A 241 -10.46 6.03 8.63
N ILE A 242 -9.66 5.98 9.70
CA ILE A 242 -8.22 6.30 9.63
C ILE A 242 -7.49 5.28 8.73
N LEU A 243 -7.79 3.99 8.86
CA LEU A 243 -7.23 2.96 7.99
C LEU A 243 -7.48 3.24 6.51
N LEU A 244 -8.73 3.57 6.13
CA LEU A 244 -9.08 3.83 4.72
C LEU A 244 -8.37 5.07 4.17
N LEU A 245 -8.23 6.13 4.98
CA LEU A 245 -7.42 7.30 4.62
C LEU A 245 -5.97 6.93 4.35
N LEU A 246 -5.34 6.19 5.24
CA LEU A 246 -3.94 5.79 5.13
C LEU A 246 -3.70 4.83 3.98
N ALA A 247 -4.51 3.77 3.90
CA ALA A 247 -4.36 2.73 2.90
C ALA A 247 -4.60 3.25 1.47
N GLY A 248 -5.54 4.20 1.32
CA GLY A 248 -5.83 4.83 0.04
C GLY A 248 -4.78 5.85 -0.41
N HIS A 249 -4.04 6.44 0.54
CA HIS A 249 -3.11 7.51 0.26
C HIS A 249 -1.70 6.99 -0.08
N GLU A 250 -0.99 6.38 0.87
CA GLU A 250 0.43 6.03 0.72
C GLU A 250 0.70 5.04 -0.42
N THR A 251 -0.19 4.08 -0.62
CA THR A 251 -0.01 3.07 -1.67
C THR A 251 -0.13 3.66 -3.07
N THR A 252 -1.05 4.57 -3.29
CA THR A 252 -1.23 5.23 -4.59
C THR A 252 -0.12 6.24 -4.87
N ILE A 253 0.38 6.96 -3.86
CA ILE A 253 1.60 7.78 -4.00
C ILE A 253 2.74 6.93 -4.57
N ASN A 254 3.00 5.79 -3.93
CA ASN A 254 4.09 4.91 -4.33
C ASN A 254 3.85 4.30 -5.72
N LEU A 255 2.62 3.97 -6.11
CA LEU A 255 2.29 3.52 -7.47
C LEU A 255 2.67 4.58 -8.51
N ILE A 256 2.27 5.84 -8.28
CA ILE A 256 2.53 6.94 -9.22
C ILE A 256 4.04 7.23 -9.30
N CYS A 257 4.71 7.34 -8.16
CA CYS A 257 6.14 7.63 -8.12
C CYS A 257 6.99 6.51 -8.74
N ASN A 258 6.77 5.26 -8.32
CA ASN A 258 7.54 4.11 -8.81
C ASN A 258 7.26 3.86 -10.29
N GLY A 259 6.00 4.00 -10.73
CA GLY A 259 5.63 3.88 -12.14
C GLY A 259 6.24 5.00 -13.00
N THR A 260 6.21 6.25 -12.54
CA THR A 260 6.85 7.37 -13.25
C THR A 260 8.37 7.15 -13.34
N LEU A 261 9.01 6.73 -12.24
CA LEU A 261 10.44 6.40 -12.26
C LEU A 261 10.73 5.27 -13.27
N ALA A 262 9.94 4.20 -13.28
CA ALA A 262 10.09 3.12 -14.24
C ALA A 262 10.00 3.62 -15.70
N PHE A 263 9.05 4.49 -16.02
CA PHE A 263 8.95 5.10 -17.35
C PHE A 263 10.14 5.98 -17.71
N THR A 264 10.69 6.74 -16.75
CA THR A 264 11.90 7.56 -17.03
C THR A 264 13.15 6.72 -17.29
N GLN A 265 13.22 5.52 -16.69
CA GLN A 265 14.31 4.56 -16.89
C GLN A 265 14.12 3.71 -18.16
N HIS A 266 12.89 3.65 -18.70
CA HIS A 266 12.51 2.85 -19.88
C HIS A 266 11.78 3.73 -20.92
N PRO A 267 12.46 4.68 -21.58
CA PRO A 267 11.82 5.66 -22.49
C PRO A 267 11.13 5.00 -23.69
N GLU A 268 11.55 3.80 -24.10
CA GLU A 268 10.87 2.99 -25.12
C GLU A 268 9.46 2.57 -24.70
N GLN A 269 9.25 2.29 -23.41
CA GLN A 269 7.94 1.95 -22.85
C GLN A 269 7.04 3.19 -22.74
N TRP A 270 7.63 4.35 -22.41
CA TRP A 270 6.93 5.64 -22.44
C TRP A 270 6.39 5.95 -23.84
N LYS A 271 7.20 5.72 -24.87
CA LYS A 271 6.80 5.91 -26.26
C LYS A 271 5.64 5.00 -26.66
N ILE A 272 5.65 3.72 -26.26
CA ILE A 272 4.54 2.78 -26.52
C ILE A 272 3.27 3.29 -25.84
N LEU A 273 3.36 3.76 -24.60
CA LEU A 273 2.24 4.31 -23.85
C LEU A 273 1.62 5.52 -24.56
N LYS A 274 2.45 6.51 -24.97
CA LYS A 274 2.00 7.71 -25.68
C LYS A 274 1.33 7.42 -27.02
N GLU A 275 1.85 6.45 -27.76
CA GLU A 275 1.36 6.12 -29.08
C GLU A 275 0.08 5.25 -29.03
N GLY A 276 -0.29 4.74 -27.84
CA GLY A 276 -1.49 3.93 -27.64
C GLY A 276 -1.52 2.65 -28.49
N ARG A 277 -0.36 2.08 -28.83
CA ARG A 277 -0.21 1.03 -29.85
C ARG A 277 -0.62 -0.38 -29.40
N LEU A 278 -1.08 -0.54 -28.16
CA LEU A 278 -1.50 -1.84 -27.66
C LEU A 278 -3.00 -2.05 -27.90
N GLU A 279 -3.34 -3.25 -28.38
CA GLU A 279 -4.73 -3.71 -28.49
C GLU A 279 -5.34 -3.94 -27.09
N GLU A 280 -6.64 -4.24 -27.05
CA GLU A 280 -7.35 -4.46 -25.79
C GLU A 280 -6.67 -5.50 -24.84
N PRO A 281 -6.62 -5.24 -23.52
CA PRO A 281 -6.91 -3.95 -22.91
C PRO A 281 -5.90 -2.88 -23.34
N ASP A 282 -6.30 -1.60 -23.28
CA ASP A 282 -5.50 -0.49 -23.78
C ASP A 282 -4.14 -0.32 -23.08
N ALA A 283 -3.27 0.48 -23.69
CA ALA A 283 -1.89 0.69 -23.20
C ALA A 283 -1.85 1.23 -21.76
N ILE A 284 -2.82 2.07 -21.38
CA ILE A 284 -2.90 2.65 -20.02
C ILE A 284 -3.21 1.57 -18.98
N THR A 285 -4.18 0.70 -19.27
CA THR A 285 -4.53 -0.43 -18.40
C THR A 285 -3.32 -1.35 -18.21
N ARG A 286 -2.68 -1.79 -19.30
CA ARG A 286 -1.50 -2.66 -19.26
C ARG A 286 -0.33 -2.01 -18.51
N ALA A 287 -0.08 -0.74 -18.78
CA ALA A 287 0.97 0.03 -18.12
C ALA A 287 0.78 0.09 -16.59
N THR A 288 -0.46 0.34 -16.15
CA THR A 288 -0.78 0.38 -14.72
C THR A 288 -0.55 -0.97 -14.05
N GLU A 289 -1.00 -2.07 -14.67
CA GLU A 289 -0.74 -3.42 -14.14
C GLU A 289 0.76 -3.77 -14.14
N GLU A 290 1.53 -3.31 -15.15
CA GLU A 290 2.98 -3.56 -15.18
C GLU A 290 3.72 -2.71 -14.12
N CYS A 291 3.33 -1.46 -13.87
CA CYS A 291 3.86 -0.67 -12.76
C CYS A 291 3.62 -1.38 -11.42
N LEU A 292 2.39 -1.89 -11.20
CA LEU A 292 2.03 -2.65 -10.00
C LEU A 292 2.85 -3.95 -9.85
N ARG A 293 3.18 -4.62 -10.96
CA ARG A 293 4.02 -5.81 -10.94
C ARG A 293 5.49 -5.47 -10.68
N TYR A 294 6.02 -4.53 -11.47
CA TYR A 294 7.46 -4.27 -11.57
C TYR A 294 8.06 -3.67 -10.29
N ASP A 295 7.41 -2.65 -9.72
CA ASP A 295 7.82 -2.04 -8.45
C ASP A 295 6.61 -1.69 -7.58
N PRO A 296 5.98 -2.73 -6.95
CA PRO A 296 4.73 -2.56 -6.22
C PRO A 296 4.90 -1.65 -5.00
N PRO A 297 3.87 -0.82 -4.71
CA PRO A 297 3.85 0.06 -3.53
C PRO A 297 4.11 -0.65 -2.22
N VAL A 298 3.51 -1.84 -2.04
CA VAL A 298 3.66 -2.68 -0.86
C VAL A 298 4.66 -3.79 -1.17
N LYS A 299 5.81 -3.76 -0.48
CA LYS A 299 6.85 -4.79 -0.63
C LYS A 299 6.50 -6.09 0.05
N SER A 300 5.95 -6.01 1.25
CA SER A 300 5.67 -7.19 2.06
C SER A 300 4.52 -6.99 3.04
N ILE A 301 3.93 -8.11 3.47
CA ILE A 301 2.85 -8.17 4.46
C ILE A 301 3.21 -9.21 5.52
N GLN A 302 2.79 -8.95 6.76
CA GLN A 302 3.05 -9.82 7.90
C GLN A 302 1.83 -10.68 8.25
N ARG A 303 2.09 -11.90 8.76
CA ARG A 303 1.13 -12.81 9.36
C ARG A 303 1.76 -13.50 10.57
N VAL A 304 0.94 -14.23 11.30
CA VAL A 304 1.39 -15.15 12.35
C VAL A 304 0.77 -16.52 12.13
N ALA A 305 1.54 -17.58 12.36
CA ALA A 305 1.03 -18.94 12.25
C ALA A 305 0.01 -19.21 13.38
N SER A 306 -1.19 -19.66 12.99
CA SER A 306 -2.26 -20.01 13.95
C SER A 306 -2.10 -21.40 14.55
N VAL A 307 -1.43 -22.27 13.83
CA VAL A 307 -1.13 -23.67 14.16
C VAL A 307 0.17 -24.06 13.46
N ASP A 308 0.73 -25.21 13.84
CA ASP A 308 1.85 -25.80 13.09
C ASP A 308 1.43 -26.08 11.66
N ALA A 309 2.20 -25.60 10.69
CA ALA A 309 1.92 -25.75 9.26
C ALA A 309 3.21 -26.04 8.47
N GLU A 310 3.09 -26.77 7.38
CA GLU A 310 4.21 -27.00 6.46
C GLU A 310 4.15 -26.03 5.28
N LEU A 311 5.27 -25.35 5.00
CA LEU A 311 5.40 -24.44 3.86
C LEU A 311 6.80 -24.59 3.24
N GLY A 312 6.87 -24.84 1.93
CA GLY A 312 8.13 -25.00 1.24
C GLY A 312 9.01 -26.15 1.79
N GLY A 313 8.39 -27.20 2.35
CA GLY A 313 9.08 -28.33 3.00
C GLY A 313 9.66 -27.99 4.39
N LYS A 314 9.26 -26.88 4.98
CA LYS A 314 9.69 -26.45 6.32
C LYS A 314 8.49 -26.38 7.26
N LEU A 315 8.73 -26.72 8.51
CA LEU A 315 7.74 -26.66 9.57
C LEU A 315 7.72 -25.27 10.20
N ILE A 316 6.65 -24.54 9.95
CA ILE A 316 6.33 -23.27 10.60
C ILE A 316 5.57 -23.61 11.88
N ARG A 317 6.02 -23.14 13.02
CA ARG A 317 5.39 -23.41 14.31
C ARG A 317 4.27 -22.43 14.61
N GLU A 318 3.28 -22.87 15.39
CA GLU A 318 2.28 -21.96 15.95
C GLU A 318 2.95 -20.78 16.66
N GLY A 319 2.48 -19.55 16.38
CA GLY A 319 3.04 -18.31 16.91
C GLY A 319 4.24 -17.75 16.14
N ASP A 320 4.78 -18.46 15.14
CA ASP A 320 5.85 -17.92 14.31
C ASP A 320 5.39 -16.71 13.52
N ARG A 321 6.22 -15.67 13.47
CA ARG A 321 6.06 -14.52 12.57
C ARG A 321 6.38 -14.95 11.16
N ILE A 322 5.57 -14.49 10.20
CA ILE A 322 5.80 -14.76 8.80
C ILE A 322 5.65 -13.45 8.04
N ARG A 323 6.61 -13.17 7.18
CA ARG A 323 6.55 -12.04 6.26
C ARG A 323 6.70 -12.54 4.84
N TRP A 324 5.69 -12.30 4.02
CA TRP A 324 5.76 -12.62 2.61
C TRP A 324 6.09 -11.37 1.78
N PHE A 325 6.93 -11.55 0.77
CA PHE A 325 7.41 -10.46 -0.05
C PHE A 325 6.70 -10.40 -1.41
N ILE A 326 5.72 -9.52 -1.53
CA ILE A 326 4.96 -9.25 -2.76
C ILE A 326 5.90 -8.84 -3.90
N SER A 327 6.85 -7.94 -3.61
CA SER A 327 7.83 -7.49 -4.60
C SER A 327 8.66 -8.64 -5.16
N SER A 328 9.05 -9.59 -4.32
CA SER A 328 9.75 -10.81 -4.76
C SER A 328 8.85 -11.70 -5.62
N ALA A 329 7.63 -11.98 -5.15
CA ALA A 329 6.66 -12.83 -5.85
C ALA A 329 6.30 -12.29 -7.24
N ASN A 330 6.20 -10.96 -7.38
CA ASN A 330 5.93 -10.31 -8.66
C ASN A 330 7.10 -10.37 -9.65
N ARG A 331 8.29 -10.73 -9.18
CA ARG A 331 9.49 -10.97 -10.01
C ARG A 331 9.98 -12.42 -9.94
N ASP A 332 9.09 -13.35 -9.61
CA ASP A 332 9.41 -14.77 -9.61
C ASP A 332 9.50 -15.31 -11.05
N PRO A 333 10.68 -15.82 -11.51
CA PRO A 333 10.85 -16.35 -12.86
C PRO A 333 10.04 -17.63 -13.10
N LYS A 334 9.58 -18.31 -12.06
CA LYS A 334 8.65 -19.45 -12.19
C LYS A 334 7.25 -19.01 -12.63
N LYS A 335 6.94 -17.72 -12.46
CA LYS A 335 5.62 -17.15 -12.74
C LYS A 335 5.61 -16.18 -13.91
N HIS A 336 6.65 -15.40 -14.07
CA HIS A 336 6.75 -14.35 -15.07
C HIS A 336 7.98 -14.54 -15.94
N ASP A 337 7.81 -14.59 -17.25
CA ASP A 337 8.92 -14.58 -18.21
C ASP A 337 9.64 -13.23 -18.13
N ASN A 338 10.98 -13.23 -18.11
CA ASN A 338 11.81 -12.03 -17.99
C ASN A 338 11.29 -11.08 -16.89
N PRO A 339 11.21 -11.54 -15.62
CA PRO A 339 10.51 -10.84 -14.57
C PRO A 339 11.10 -9.46 -14.22
N ASP A 340 12.41 -9.26 -14.47
CA ASP A 340 13.14 -8.02 -14.20
C ASP A 340 13.06 -7.00 -15.35
N THR A 341 12.36 -7.33 -16.43
CA THR A 341 12.09 -6.40 -17.54
C THR A 341 10.79 -5.66 -17.29
N PHE A 342 10.84 -4.33 -17.37
CA PHE A 342 9.65 -3.48 -17.41
C PHE A 342 9.07 -3.49 -18.82
N ASP A 343 7.90 -4.08 -19.01
CA ASP A 343 7.29 -4.28 -20.32
C ASP A 343 5.77 -4.10 -20.24
N ILE A 344 5.28 -2.92 -20.65
CA ILE A 344 3.84 -2.59 -20.62
C ILE A 344 3.02 -3.39 -21.63
N SER A 345 3.64 -4.15 -22.52
CA SER A 345 2.94 -5.07 -23.42
C SER A 345 2.57 -6.41 -22.76
N ARG A 346 3.10 -6.67 -21.56
CA ARG A 346 2.85 -7.90 -20.80
C ARG A 346 1.36 -8.09 -20.53
N TRP A 347 0.82 -9.18 -21.07
CA TRP A 347 -0.57 -9.56 -20.85
C TRP A 347 -0.80 -11.07 -21.09
N PRO A 348 -1.55 -11.79 -20.24
CA PRO A 348 -2.09 -11.30 -18.97
C PRO A 348 -1.00 -10.98 -17.96
N ASN A 349 -1.26 -10.02 -17.04
CA ASN A 349 -0.35 -9.64 -15.98
C ASN A 349 -0.88 -10.19 -14.63
N THR A 350 -0.30 -11.30 -14.17
CA THR A 350 -0.80 -12.06 -13.01
C THR A 350 -0.09 -11.72 -11.72
N HIS A 351 0.16 -10.43 -11.51
CA HIS A 351 0.82 -9.94 -10.28
C HIS A 351 -0.06 -10.10 -9.03
N VAL A 352 0.57 -10.05 -7.87
CA VAL A 352 -0.06 -10.12 -6.54
C VAL A 352 0.07 -8.82 -5.74
N ALA A 353 0.23 -7.67 -6.41
CA ALA A 353 0.38 -6.37 -5.77
C ALA A 353 -0.80 -6.00 -4.85
N PHE A 354 -1.98 -6.49 -5.14
CA PHE A 354 -3.20 -6.32 -4.32
C PHE A 354 -3.44 -7.46 -3.34
N GLY A 355 -2.46 -8.34 -3.14
CA GLY A 355 -2.64 -9.55 -2.37
C GLY A 355 -3.59 -10.55 -3.03
N SER A 356 -4.11 -11.49 -2.25
CA SER A 356 -5.03 -12.55 -2.68
C SER A 356 -5.89 -13.01 -1.51
N GLY A 357 -6.87 -13.88 -1.74
CA GLY A 357 -7.72 -14.46 -0.70
C GLY A 357 -8.69 -13.45 -0.07
N ILE A 358 -9.04 -13.69 1.19
CA ILE A 358 -10.09 -12.90 1.89
C ILE A 358 -9.67 -11.44 2.12
N HIS A 359 -8.37 -11.16 2.21
CA HIS A 359 -7.79 -9.83 2.37
C HIS A 359 -7.34 -9.19 1.05
N HIS A 360 -7.77 -9.69 -0.12
CA HIS A 360 -7.54 -8.97 -1.38
C HIS A 360 -7.90 -7.50 -1.23
N CYS A 361 -7.06 -6.61 -1.74
CA CYS A 361 -7.18 -5.16 -1.54
C CYS A 361 -8.60 -4.65 -1.82
N LEU A 362 -9.20 -3.98 -0.85
CA LEU A 362 -10.54 -3.40 -0.97
C LEU A 362 -10.55 -2.28 -2.02
N GLY A 363 -9.52 -1.43 -2.02
CA GLY A 363 -9.36 -0.27 -2.90
C GLY A 363 -8.73 -0.58 -4.26
N ALA A 364 -8.59 -1.86 -4.66
CA ALA A 364 -7.89 -2.22 -5.89
C ALA A 364 -8.45 -1.54 -7.15
N THR A 365 -9.77 -1.34 -7.22
CA THR A 365 -10.42 -0.64 -8.32
C THR A 365 -10.10 0.85 -8.32
N LEU A 366 -10.11 1.49 -7.15
CA LEU A 366 -9.77 2.91 -7.01
C LEU A 366 -8.30 3.16 -7.36
N ALA A 367 -7.38 2.36 -6.82
CA ALA A 367 -5.95 2.50 -7.08
C ALA A 367 -5.62 2.34 -8.59
N ARG A 368 -6.30 1.42 -9.28
CA ARG A 368 -6.19 1.29 -10.73
C ARG A 368 -6.71 2.52 -11.46
N LEU A 369 -7.86 3.02 -11.06
CA LEU A 369 -8.45 4.22 -11.64
C LEU A 369 -7.53 5.44 -11.48
N GLU A 370 -6.99 5.66 -10.28
CA GLU A 370 -6.06 6.76 -10.01
C GLU A 370 -4.74 6.60 -10.79
N GLY A 371 -4.17 5.41 -10.81
CA GLY A 371 -2.95 5.12 -11.57
C GLY A 371 -3.15 5.30 -13.08
N GLN A 372 -4.24 4.78 -13.62
CA GLN A 372 -4.59 4.93 -15.05
C GLN A 372 -4.76 6.40 -15.44
N GLU A 373 -5.53 7.17 -14.66
CA GLU A 373 -5.76 8.59 -14.97
C GLU A 373 -4.49 9.42 -14.78
N ALA A 374 -3.64 9.09 -13.78
CA ALA A 374 -2.36 9.76 -13.56
C ALA A 374 -1.39 9.52 -14.73
N PHE A 375 -1.15 8.26 -15.11
CA PHE A 375 -0.23 7.94 -16.22
C PHE A 375 -0.76 8.44 -17.56
N LYS A 376 -2.08 8.37 -17.77
CA LYS A 376 -2.72 8.92 -18.95
C LYS A 376 -2.52 10.43 -19.06
N ALA A 377 -2.78 11.17 -18.00
CA ALA A 377 -2.63 12.62 -17.97
C ALA A 377 -1.17 13.06 -18.21
N LEU A 378 -0.21 12.36 -17.59
CA LEU A 378 1.22 12.59 -17.81
C LEU A 378 1.60 12.34 -19.28
N ALA A 379 1.13 11.24 -19.88
CA ALA A 379 1.45 10.87 -21.25
C ALA A 379 0.79 11.79 -22.29
N GLU A 380 -0.42 12.30 -22.02
CA GLU A 380 -1.11 13.26 -22.90
C GLU A 380 -0.50 14.66 -22.83
N ARG A 381 0.06 15.05 -21.65
CA ARG A 381 0.53 16.42 -21.41
C ARG A 381 2.00 16.65 -21.76
N TYR A 382 2.86 15.64 -21.55
CA TYR A 382 4.30 15.78 -21.71
C TYR A 382 4.85 14.82 -22.75
N ASP A 383 5.74 15.34 -23.62
CA ASP A 383 6.46 14.50 -24.58
C ASP A 383 7.53 13.67 -23.91
N ASN A 384 8.22 14.26 -22.94
CA ASN A 384 9.23 13.56 -22.16
C ASN A 384 9.16 13.97 -20.68
N ILE A 385 9.43 12.99 -19.83
CA ILE A 385 9.68 13.17 -18.41
C ILE A 385 11.09 12.66 -18.12
N LYS A 386 11.96 13.52 -17.59
CA LYS A 386 13.33 13.16 -17.27
C LYS A 386 13.62 13.41 -15.81
N VAL A 387 14.16 12.41 -15.13
CA VAL A 387 14.67 12.59 -13.77
C VAL A 387 15.85 13.57 -13.74
N GLU A 388 15.90 14.41 -12.71
CA GLU A 388 16.96 15.41 -12.52
C GLU A 388 18.11 14.88 -11.66
N THR A 389 18.01 13.63 -11.18
CA THR A 389 19.02 12.95 -10.38
C THR A 389 19.21 11.51 -10.84
N ASN A 390 20.40 10.97 -10.62
CA ASN A 390 20.69 9.55 -10.79
C ASN A 390 20.76 8.81 -9.44
N GLU A 391 20.57 9.53 -8.34
CA GLU A 391 20.58 8.99 -6.99
C GLU A 391 19.17 9.05 -6.42
N PHE A 392 18.60 7.88 -6.08
CA PHE A 392 17.25 7.75 -5.57
C PHE A 392 17.30 7.31 -4.11
N GLU A 393 16.76 8.14 -3.24
CA GLU A 393 16.64 7.83 -1.83
C GLU A 393 15.26 7.23 -1.53
N TYR A 394 15.28 6.10 -0.85
CA TYR A 394 14.07 5.43 -0.38
C TYR A 394 13.91 5.57 1.11
N GLN A 395 12.66 5.56 1.55
CA GLN A 395 12.35 5.46 2.98
C GLN A 395 12.76 4.09 3.51
N PRO A 396 13.37 4.01 4.70
CA PRO A 396 13.76 2.74 5.32
C PRO A 396 12.54 1.98 5.81
N SER A 397 11.82 1.31 4.91
CA SER A 397 10.61 0.54 5.20
C SER A 397 10.70 -0.85 4.65
N ILE A 398 10.35 -1.86 5.46
CA ILE A 398 10.18 -3.24 5.00
C ILE A 398 8.82 -3.46 4.34
N THR A 399 7.85 -2.60 4.63
CA THR A 399 6.47 -2.73 4.15
C THR A 399 6.25 -2.00 2.82
N PHE A 400 6.78 -0.78 2.69
CA PHE A 400 6.51 0.07 1.54
C PHE A 400 7.75 0.32 0.68
N ARG A 401 7.54 0.53 -0.61
CA ARG A 401 8.54 0.98 -1.57
C ARG A 401 8.30 2.46 -1.86
N SER A 402 8.82 3.33 -1.00
CA SER A 402 8.57 4.77 -1.03
C SER A 402 9.84 5.55 -1.33
N LEU A 403 9.83 6.33 -2.41
CA LEU A 403 10.83 7.34 -2.68
C LEU A 403 10.69 8.50 -1.66
N LYS A 404 11.80 9.19 -1.35
CA LYS A 404 11.74 10.44 -0.57
C LYS A 404 11.34 11.63 -1.45
N THR A 405 11.88 11.68 -2.66
CA THR A 405 11.62 12.70 -3.68
C THR A 405 11.75 12.11 -5.07
N LEU A 406 11.10 12.70 -6.06
CA LEU A 406 11.28 12.36 -7.48
C LEU A 406 11.24 13.63 -8.33
N PRO A 407 12.34 14.42 -8.34
CA PRO A 407 12.42 15.63 -9.16
C PRO A 407 12.56 15.29 -10.64
N VAL A 408 11.70 15.89 -11.47
CA VAL A 408 11.70 15.69 -12.93
C VAL A 408 11.58 17.02 -13.66
N SER A 409 12.20 17.08 -14.84
CA SER A 409 11.93 18.09 -15.85
C SER A 409 10.91 17.58 -16.85
N LEU A 410 10.00 18.46 -17.28
CA LEU A 410 8.84 18.19 -18.11
C LEU A 410 9.00 18.90 -19.46
N THR A 411 8.85 18.18 -20.57
CA THR A 411 8.93 18.77 -21.93
C THR A 411 7.89 18.18 -22.87
#